data_a60a9eff169ddccd323500311b5a58aa
#
_entry.id   a60a9eff169ddccd323500311b5a58aa
#
_cell.length_a   1.000
_cell.length_b   1.000
_cell.length_c   1.000
_cell.angle_alpha   90.00
_cell.angle_beta   90.00
_cell.angle_gamma   90.00
#
_symmetry.space_group_name_H-M   'P 1'
#
loop_
_entity.id
_entity.type
_entity.pdbx_description
1 polymer ?
#
loop_
_entity_poly.entity_id
_entity_poly.type
_entity_poly.pdbx_seq_one_letter_code
_entity_poly.pdbx_strand_id
1 'polypeptide(L)'
;MKHFDNIYFMGIGGIGMSALARYFLQAGNHIYGYDLTPSDITAHLEELGATIHYVENVEFIPEQVDFVVYTPAVPKTHQEYVYFEKNNIPIYKRSAVLGMISSHLPTIGVAGTHGKTTTTSMITTILHDDHPLLAFIGGIAKNFNANVVIDD
;
A
#
# COMPACT_ATOMS: atom_id res chain seq x y z
N MET A 1 -0.23 13.86 12.38
CA MET A 1 -1.15 13.27 11.36
C MET A 1 -2.50 13.01 12.00
N LYS A 2 -3.63 13.20 11.27
CA LYS A 2 -4.90 12.65 11.75
C LYS A 2 -4.71 11.15 11.99
N HIS A 3 -5.21 10.65 13.10
CA HIS A 3 -5.27 9.22 13.34
C HIS A 3 -6.30 8.65 12.35
N PHE A 4 -5.86 7.76 11.49
CA PHE A 4 -6.73 6.98 10.63
C PHE A 4 -6.81 5.59 11.21
N ASP A 5 -7.99 4.98 11.22
CA ASP A 5 -8.19 3.64 11.78
C ASP A 5 -8.41 2.61 10.67
N ASN A 6 -9.28 2.94 9.71
CA ASN A 6 -9.73 2.01 8.67
C ASN A 6 -9.38 2.52 7.28
N ILE A 7 -8.52 1.80 6.58
CA ILE A 7 -8.05 2.17 5.24
C ILE A 7 -8.46 1.08 4.26
N TYR A 8 -9.04 1.48 3.14
CA TYR A 8 -9.48 0.57 2.09
C TYR A 8 -8.58 0.63 0.87
N PHE A 9 -8.19 -0.52 0.33
CA PHE A 9 -7.30 -0.62 -0.82
C PHE A 9 -8.00 -1.26 -2.02
N MET A 10 -8.06 -0.57 -3.14
CA MET A 10 -8.57 -1.10 -4.41
C MET A 10 -7.41 -1.53 -5.31
N GLY A 11 -7.29 -2.84 -5.55
CA GLY A 11 -6.16 -3.48 -6.21
C GLY A 11 -4.99 -3.71 -5.24
N ILE A 12 -5.29 -4.26 -4.05
CA ILE A 12 -4.36 -4.39 -2.92
C ILE A 12 -3.16 -5.29 -3.22
N GLY A 13 -3.32 -6.30 -4.10
CA GLY A 13 -2.27 -7.27 -4.48
C GLY A 13 -1.18 -6.72 -5.38
N GLY A 14 -1.32 -5.50 -5.90
CA GLY A 14 -0.25 -4.85 -6.66
C GLY A 14 0.99 -4.59 -5.81
N ILE A 15 2.20 -4.74 -6.39
CA ILE A 15 3.49 -4.60 -5.68
C ILE A 15 3.57 -3.31 -4.85
N GLY A 16 3.23 -2.17 -5.43
CA GLY A 16 3.29 -0.90 -4.71
C GLY A 16 2.10 -0.65 -3.79
N MET A 17 0.96 -1.30 -4.02
CA MET A 17 -0.22 -1.23 -3.16
C MET A 17 0.00 -2.04 -1.88
N SER A 18 0.50 -3.27 -2.03
CA SER A 18 0.80 -4.17 -0.92
C SER A 18 1.91 -3.61 0.00
N ALA A 19 2.87 -2.87 -0.55
CA ALA A 19 3.87 -2.18 0.25
C ALA A 19 3.25 -1.10 1.17
N LEU A 20 2.31 -0.30 0.66
CA LEU A 20 1.56 0.66 1.47
C LEU A 20 0.64 -0.04 2.49
N ALA A 21 -0.04 -1.12 2.08
CA ALA A 21 -0.89 -1.87 2.99
C ALA A 21 -0.10 -2.44 4.18
N ARG A 22 1.09 -2.99 3.94
CA ARG A 22 2.01 -3.45 5.00
C ARG A 22 2.45 -2.32 5.93
N TYR A 23 2.81 -1.17 5.36
CA TYR A 23 3.18 -0.01 6.15
C TYR A 23 2.07 0.40 7.14
N PHE A 24 0.84 0.49 6.66
CA PHE A 24 -0.28 0.86 7.52
C PHE A 24 -0.68 -0.26 8.51
N LEU A 25 -0.57 -1.55 8.13
CA LEU A 25 -0.75 -2.67 9.07
C LEU A 25 0.24 -2.59 10.23
N GLN A 26 1.52 -2.35 9.94
CA GLN A 26 2.56 -2.21 10.97
C GLN A 26 2.34 -0.96 11.83
N ALA A 27 1.77 0.09 11.27
CA ALA A 27 1.37 1.29 12.02
C ALA A 27 0.10 1.09 12.89
N GLY A 28 -0.50 -0.11 12.87
CA GLY A 28 -1.65 -0.48 13.70
C GLY A 28 -3.02 -0.13 13.09
N ASN A 29 -3.07 0.18 11.79
CA ASN A 29 -4.33 0.45 11.10
C ASN A 29 -5.05 -0.85 10.69
N HIS A 30 -6.37 -0.81 10.62
CA HIS A 30 -7.19 -1.87 10.01
C HIS A 30 -7.22 -1.71 8.50
N ILE A 31 -6.79 -2.75 7.79
CA ILE A 31 -6.68 -2.73 6.33
C ILE A 31 -7.73 -3.64 5.73
N TYR A 32 -8.50 -3.06 4.84
CA TYR A 32 -9.51 -3.74 4.02
C TYR A 32 -9.13 -3.57 2.55
N GLY A 33 -9.54 -4.49 1.70
CA GLY A 33 -9.29 -4.28 0.29
C GLY A 33 -9.93 -5.28 -0.65
N TYR A 34 -9.89 -4.88 -1.91
CA TYR A 34 -10.30 -5.68 -3.05
C TYR A 34 -9.10 -5.96 -3.95
N ASP A 35 -9.03 -7.16 -4.48
CA ASP A 35 -8.22 -7.50 -5.65
C ASP A 35 -8.99 -8.41 -6.59
N LEU A 36 -8.60 -8.43 -7.86
CA LEU A 36 -9.27 -9.27 -8.87
C LEU A 36 -9.01 -10.76 -8.65
N THR A 37 -7.79 -11.10 -8.18
CA THR A 37 -7.35 -12.50 -8.03
C THR A 37 -6.52 -12.70 -6.77
N PRO A 38 -6.72 -13.83 -6.08
CA PRO A 38 -5.82 -14.25 -5.01
C PRO A 38 -4.37 -14.42 -5.53
N SER A 39 -3.40 -14.11 -4.68
CA SER A 39 -1.97 -14.24 -4.97
C SER A 39 -1.19 -14.47 -3.67
N ASP A 40 0.08 -14.86 -3.76
CA ASP A 40 0.96 -14.99 -2.58
C ASP A 40 1.08 -13.65 -1.83
N ILE A 41 0.98 -12.52 -2.54
CA ILE A 41 1.02 -11.19 -1.95
C ILE A 41 -0.22 -10.94 -1.09
N THR A 42 -1.41 -11.24 -1.63
CA THR A 42 -2.66 -11.04 -0.88
C THR A 42 -2.78 -12.02 0.28
N ALA A 43 -2.40 -13.29 0.10
CA ALA A 43 -2.37 -14.27 1.18
C ALA A 43 -1.48 -13.82 2.34
N HIS A 44 -0.29 -13.29 2.03
CA HIS A 44 0.58 -12.77 3.07
C HIS A 44 0.03 -11.50 3.77
N LEU A 45 -0.72 -10.64 3.07
CA LEU A 45 -1.41 -9.51 3.70
C LEU A 45 -2.53 -9.97 4.63
N GLU A 46 -3.25 -11.03 4.26
CA GLU A 46 -4.28 -11.65 5.11
C GLU A 46 -3.67 -12.27 6.36
N GLU A 47 -2.51 -12.94 6.25
CA GLU A 47 -1.73 -13.42 7.41
C GLU A 47 -1.30 -12.30 8.36
N LEU A 48 -1.02 -11.10 7.82
CA LEU A 48 -0.69 -9.90 8.59
C LEU A 48 -1.91 -9.18 9.18
N GLY A 49 -3.13 -9.66 8.88
CA GLY A 49 -4.36 -9.14 9.45
C GLY A 49 -5.19 -8.23 8.51
N ALA A 50 -4.86 -8.17 7.22
CA ALA A 50 -5.74 -7.50 6.26
C ALA A 50 -6.99 -8.34 5.97
N THR A 51 -8.12 -7.67 5.74
CA THR A 51 -9.37 -8.29 5.27
C THR A 51 -9.52 -8.03 3.78
N ILE A 52 -9.39 -9.08 2.96
CA ILE A 52 -9.39 -8.95 1.49
C ILE A 52 -10.53 -9.78 0.89
N HIS A 53 -11.16 -9.23 -0.12
CA HIS A 53 -12.11 -9.98 -0.93
C HIS A 53 -11.78 -9.88 -2.43
N TYR A 54 -12.31 -10.81 -3.21
CA TYR A 54 -11.96 -11.02 -4.62
C TYR A 54 -13.19 -10.96 -5.55
N VAL A 55 -14.31 -10.55 -5.00
CA VAL A 55 -15.57 -10.38 -5.74
C VAL A 55 -16.00 -8.94 -5.58
N GLU A 56 -16.30 -8.28 -6.71
CA GLU A 56 -16.82 -6.92 -6.73
C GLU A 56 -18.19 -6.86 -6.02
N ASN A 57 -18.22 -6.38 -4.77
CA ASN A 57 -19.43 -6.27 -4.00
C ASN A 57 -19.29 -5.25 -2.86
N VAL A 58 -20.16 -4.25 -2.87
CA VAL A 58 -20.20 -3.18 -1.86
C VAL A 58 -20.54 -3.67 -0.45
N GLU A 59 -21.12 -4.85 -0.30
CA GLU A 59 -21.45 -5.43 1.02
C GLU A 59 -20.21 -5.84 1.82
N PHE A 60 -19.06 -6.01 1.16
CA PHE A 60 -17.77 -6.31 1.81
C PHE A 60 -17.05 -5.06 2.32
N ILE A 61 -17.55 -3.87 1.98
CA ILE A 61 -16.98 -2.62 2.48
C ILE A 61 -17.35 -2.47 3.96
N PRO A 62 -16.39 -2.21 4.86
CA PRO A 62 -16.70 -1.98 6.28
C PRO A 62 -17.53 -0.71 6.46
N GLU A 63 -18.30 -0.65 7.55
CA GLU A 63 -19.17 0.50 7.85
C GLU A 63 -18.43 1.84 7.94
N GLN A 64 -17.17 1.79 8.36
CA GLN A 64 -16.33 2.99 8.49
C GLN A 64 -15.06 2.82 7.66
N VAL A 65 -14.82 3.74 6.74
CA VAL A 65 -13.61 3.86 5.93
C VAL A 65 -13.16 5.32 5.98
N ASP A 66 -11.95 5.56 6.47
CA ASP A 66 -11.40 6.91 6.55
C ASP A 66 -10.97 7.44 5.19
N PHE A 67 -10.33 6.60 4.41
CA PHE A 67 -9.98 6.90 3.02
C PHE A 67 -9.69 5.62 2.21
N VAL A 68 -9.72 5.79 0.90
CA VAL A 68 -9.45 4.73 -0.07
C VAL A 68 -8.13 5.01 -0.78
N VAL A 69 -7.31 3.98 -0.92
CA VAL A 69 -6.14 3.98 -1.80
C VAL A 69 -6.47 3.17 -3.06
N TYR A 70 -6.28 3.77 -4.24
CA TYR A 70 -6.55 3.05 -5.46
C TYR A 70 -5.40 3.07 -6.47
N THR A 71 -5.38 2.05 -7.34
CA THR A 71 -4.52 1.98 -8.51
C THR A 71 -5.33 2.20 -9.79
N PRO A 72 -4.79 2.89 -10.82
CA PRO A 72 -5.45 3.04 -12.10
C PRO A 72 -5.76 1.72 -12.83
N ALA A 73 -5.23 0.58 -12.37
CA ALA A 73 -5.59 -0.75 -12.88
C ALA A 73 -7.05 -1.13 -12.57
N VAL A 74 -7.62 -0.57 -11.50
CA VAL A 74 -9.05 -0.72 -11.18
C VAL A 74 -9.83 0.37 -11.90
N PRO A 75 -10.81 0.02 -12.75
CA PRO A 75 -11.57 1.01 -13.49
C PRO A 75 -12.48 1.84 -12.56
N LYS A 76 -12.68 3.10 -12.87
CA LYS A 76 -13.57 3.98 -12.10
C LYS A 76 -15.06 3.59 -12.19
N THR A 77 -15.39 2.67 -13.09
CA THR A 77 -16.72 2.07 -13.19
C THR A 77 -16.96 0.94 -12.21
N HIS A 78 -15.93 0.51 -11.49
CA HIS A 78 -16.02 -0.50 -10.44
C HIS A 78 -17.04 -0.09 -9.37
N GLN A 79 -17.95 -1.00 -8.97
CA GLN A 79 -19.08 -0.67 -8.08
C GLN A 79 -18.61 -0.05 -6.77
N GLU A 80 -17.53 -0.55 -6.19
CA GLU A 80 -16.96 -0.04 -4.94
C GLU A 80 -16.36 1.36 -5.13
N TYR A 81 -15.68 1.62 -6.29
CA TYR A 81 -15.18 2.97 -6.58
C TYR A 81 -16.34 3.98 -6.63
N VAL A 82 -17.41 3.62 -7.34
CA VAL A 82 -18.63 4.44 -7.45
C VAL A 82 -19.30 4.62 -6.09
N TYR A 83 -19.31 3.57 -5.25
CA TYR A 83 -19.83 3.64 -3.89
C TYR A 83 -19.07 4.66 -3.05
N PHE A 84 -17.73 4.60 -3.03
CA PHE A 84 -16.90 5.54 -2.26
C PHE A 84 -17.08 6.98 -2.74
N GLU A 85 -17.14 7.19 -4.07
CA GLU A 85 -17.35 8.52 -4.65
C GLU A 85 -18.72 9.09 -4.26
N LYS A 86 -19.79 8.30 -4.35
CA LYS A 86 -21.14 8.69 -3.94
C LYS A 86 -21.28 9.02 -2.45
N ASN A 87 -20.54 8.33 -1.61
CA ASN A 87 -20.55 8.56 -0.16
C ASN A 87 -19.54 9.62 0.30
N ASN A 88 -18.88 10.33 -0.64
CA ASN A 88 -17.87 11.34 -0.36
C ASN A 88 -16.71 10.84 0.51
N ILE A 89 -16.36 9.55 0.43
CA ILE A 89 -15.19 8.99 1.10
C ILE A 89 -13.95 9.40 0.29
N PRO A 90 -12.91 9.98 0.92
CA PRO A 90 -11.72 10.43 0.21
C PRO A 90 -11.03 9.28 -0.55
N ILE A 91 -10.75 9.47 -1.84
CA ILE A 91 -10.08 8.49 -2.68
C ILE A 91 -8.75 9.08 -3.16
N TYR A 92 -7.66 8.41 -2.83
CA TYR A 92 -6.31 8.83 -3.19
C TYR A 92 -5.62 7.82 -4.10
N LYS A 93 -4.90 8.32 -5.09
CA LYS A 93 -3.97 7.48 -5.85
C LYS A 93 -2.85 6.99 -4.93
N ARG A 94 -2.37 5.76 -5.15
CA ARG A 94 -1.19 5.20 -4.46
C ARG A 94 -0.03 6.20 -4.38
N SER A 95 0.28 6.88 -5.49
CA SER A 95 1.37 7.86 -5.55
C SER A 95 1.15 9.08 -4.66
N ALA A 96 -0.10 9.52 -4.49
CA ALA A 96 -0.43 10.63 -3.61
C ALA A 96 -0.23 10.23 -2.14
N VAL A 97 -0.67 9.03 -1.74
CA VAL A 97 -0.46 8.52 -0.38
C VAL A 97 1.03 8.37 -0.06
N LEU A 98 1.81 7.82 -1.00
CA LEU A 98 3.27 7.75 -0.85
C LEU A 98 3.89 9.15 -0.70
N GLY A 99 3.42 10.14 -1.47
CA GLY A 99 3.83 11.54 -1.34
C GLY A 99 3.49 12.14 0.02
N MET A 100 2.32 11.82 0.58
CA MET A 100 1.94 12.27 1.94
C MET A 100 2.89 11.70 2.99
N ILE A 101 3.24 10.41 2.92
CA ILE A 101 4.19 9.78 3.84
C ILE A 101 5.57 10.44 3.70
N SER A 102 6.09 10.56 2.50
CA SER A 102 7.43 11.09 2.23
C SER A 102 7.57 12.57 2.54
N SER A 103 6.49 13.36 2.51
CA SER A 103 6.53 14.81 2.78
C SER A 103 6.90 15.16 4.23
N HIS A 104 6.80 14.21 5.15
CA HIS A 104 7.10 14.40 6.58
C HIS A 104 8.46 13.82 7.00
N LEU A 105 9.20 13.22 6.07
CA LEU A 105 10.47 12.53 6.34
C LEU A 105 11.56 12.99 5.35
N PRO A 106 12.82 13.09 5.78
CA PRO A 106 13.93 13.21 4.84
C PRO A 106 13.89 12.04 3.86
N THR A 107 13.80 12.32 2.56
CA THR A 107 13.49 11.29 1.57
C THR A 107 14.51 11.27 0.44
N ILE A 108 14.97 10.07 0.08
CA ILE A 108 15.80 9.80 -1.10
C ILE A 108 14.90 9.20 -2.17
N GLY A 109 14.71 9.90 -3.28
CA GLY A 109 13.95 9.41 -4.43
C GLY A 109 14.86 8.82 -5.52
N VAL A 110 14.59 7.56 -5.92
CA VAL A 110 15.31 6.89 -7.00
C VAL A 110 14.46 6.88 -8.27
N ALA A 111 14.86 7.61 -9.28
CA ALA A 111 14.20 7.71 -10.58
C ALA A 111 15.08 7.16 -11.70
N GLY A 112 14.46 6.75 -12.81
CA GLY A 112 15.16 6.25 -14.00
C GLY A 112 14.31 5.27 -14.79
N THR A 113 14.70 4.98 -16.02
CA THR A 113 14.04 3.97 -16.87
C THR A 113 14.36 2.56 -16.40
N HIS A 114 15.60 2.31 -15.97
CA HIS A 114 16.09 1.02 -15.48
C HIS A 114 16.81 1.16 -14.13
N GLY A 115 16.98 0.07 -13.41
CA GLY A 115 17.79 0.00 -12.20
C GLY A 115 17.18 0.57 -10.93
N LYS A 116 15.99 1.17 -10.96
CA LYS A 116 15.34 1.77 -9.77
C LYS A 116 15.27 0.81 -8.58
N THR A 117 14.66 -0.35 -8.76
CA THR A 117 14.52 -1.38 -7.71
C THR A 117 15.86 -1.82 -7.15
N THR A 118 16.85 -2.09 -8.03
CA THR A 118 18.19 -2.50 -7.63
C THR A 118 18.88 -1.41 -6.82
N THR A 119 18.87 -0.17 -7.31
CA THR A 119 19.49 0.97 -6.62
C THR A 119 18.83 1.23 -5.26
N THR A 120 17.49 1.22 -5.20
CA THR A 120 16.77 1.37 -3.94
C THR A 120 17.15 0.25 -2.95
N SER A 121 17.19 -1.01 -3.41
CA SER A 121 17.58 -2.14 -2.55
C SER A 121 19.01 -2.00 -2.03
N MET A 122 19.96 -1.52 -2.87
CA MET A 122 21.34 -1.26 -2.45
C MET A 122 21.43 -0.17 -1.39
N ILE A 123 20.75 0.96 -1.60
CA ILE A 123 20.71 2.07 -0.63
C ILE A 123 20.10 1.57 0.69
N THR A 124 18.98 0.82 0.63
CA THR A 124 18.34 0.25 1.79
C THR A 124 19.30 -0.66 2.55
N THR A 125 20.01 -1.56 1.86
CA THR A 125 20.98 -2.48 2.49
C THR A 125 22.12 -1.74 3.17
N ILE A 126 22.61 -0.64 2.58
CA ILE A 126 23.73 0.13 3.15
C ILE A 126 23.30 0.88 4.40
N LEU A 127 22.06 1.39 4.43
CA LEU A 127 21.57 2.24 5.51
C LEU A 127 20.89 1.47 6.65
N HIS A 128 20.35 0.28 6.36
CA HIS A 128 19.51 -0.51 7.27
C HIS A 128 20.16 -0.84 8.60
N ASP A 129 21.45 -1.14 8.60
CA ASP A 129 22.18 -1.53 9.82
C ASP A 129 22.54 -0.33 10.73
N ASP A 130 22.62 0.87 10.15
CA ASP A 130 23.12 2.07 10.84
C ASP A 130 22.03 3.08 11.18
N HIS A 131 20.88 3.03 10.48
CA HIS A 131 19.83 4.03 10.59
C HIS A 131 18.43 3.40 10.49
N PRO A 132 17.49 3.75 11.39
CA PRO A 132 16.09 3.41 11.20
C PRO A 132 15.59 4.05 9.90
N LEU A 133 14.96 3.25 9.05
CA LEU A 133 14.50 3.69 7.75
C LEU A 133 13.16 3.10 7.32
N LEU A 134 12.50 3.81 6.42
CA LEU A 134 11.35 3.35 5.69
C LEU A 134 11.69 3.30 4.20
N ALA A 135 11.72 2.11 3.60
CA ALA A 135 12.02 1.97 2.18
C ALA A 135 10.87 1.29 1.43
N PHE A 136 10.30 1.99 0.45
CA PHE A 136 9.36 1.43 -0.53
C PHE A 136 10.12 0.98 -1.77
N ILE A 137 10.17 -0.32 -2.03
CA ILE A 137 10.94 -0.93 -3.11
C ILE A 137 9.96 -1.34 -4.22
N GLY A 138 10.28 -1.02 -5.47
CA GLY A 138 9.42 -1.28 -6.62
C GLY A 138 9.30 -2.76 -7.05
N GLY A 139 9.72 -3.69 -6.20
CA GLY A 139 9.69 -5.14 -6.36
C GLY A 139 10.07 -5.82 -5.05
N ILE A 140 9.98 -7.15 -5.00
CA ILE A 140 10.44 -7.91 -3.83
C ILE A 140 11.97 -7.95 -3.85
N ALA A 141 12.58 -7.26 -2.90
CA ALA A 141 14.04 -7.28 -2.72
C ALA A 141 14.45 -8.60 -2.06
N LYS A 142 15.33 -9.35 -2.74
CA LYS A 142 15.76 -10.69 -2.27
C LYS A 142 16.38 -10.67 -0.87
N ASN A 143 17.13 -9.61 -0.55
CA ASN A 143 17.82 -9.46 0.75
C ASN A 143 16.84 -9.32 1.92
N PHE A 144 15.66 -8.71 1.68
CA PHE A 144 14.65 -8.45 2.68
C PHE A 144 13.43 -9.36 2.53
N ASN A 145 13.33 -10.11 1.44
CA ASN A 145 12.14 -10.86 1.04
C ASN A 145 10.85 -10.01 1.10
N ALA A 146 10.97 -8.72 0.81
CA ALA A 146 9.90 -7.74 0.96
C ALA A 146 9.97 -6.64 -0.09
N ASN A 147 8.85 -5.96 -0.30
CA ASN A 147 8.71 -4.77 -1.14
C ASN A 147 8.65 -3.47 -0.32
N VAL A 148 8.69 -3.60 0.99
CA VAL A 148 8.82 -2.50 1.95
C VAL A 148 9.72 -2.96 3.10
N VAL A 149 10.59 -2.09 3.57
CA VAL A 149 11.40 -2.26 4.79
C VAL A 149 11.02 -1.15 5.74
N ILE A 150 10.72 -1.51 6.97
CA ILE A 150 10.24 -0.59 8.00
C ILE A 150 11.04 -0.92 9.27
N ASP A 151 11.88 0.01 9.67
CA ASP A 151 12.63 -0.08 10.92
C ASP A 151 12.04 0.92 11.92
N ASP A 152 11.95 0.50 13.18
CA ASP A 152 11.47 1.31 14.30
C ASP A 152 12.55 2.23 14.86
#